data_0f1b2caca03a3f995d653bcc5693c9d8
#
_entry.id   0f1b2caca03a3f995d653bcc5693c9d8
#
_cell.length_a   1.000
_cell.length_b   1.000
_cell.length_c   1.000
_cell.angle_alpha   90.00
_cell.angle_beta   90.00
_cell.angle_gamma   90.00
#
_symmetry.space_group_name_H-M   'P 1'
#
loop_
_entity.id
_entity.type
_entity.pdbx_description
1 polymer ?
#
loop_
_entity_poly.entity_id
_entity_poly.type
_entity_poly.pdbx_seq_one_letter_code
_entity_poly.pdbx_strand_id
1 'polypeptide(L)'
;MSDDTQYLPPKVWTWDKASGGKFAHINRPIAGATHDKALPVGKHPLQLYSLGTPNGIKVTVMLEELLALGHSGAEYDAWLINIQEGQQFGSDFVAINPNSKIPALLDRSGPEPVRVFESAAIMWYLAKKFDAFMPKDFVLQTECMSWLFWQMGSTPFLGGGFGHFYAYAPSKMEYPINRFAMEVKRQMDVLDKHLAERPYLAGEEYTIADMSVWPWYGALAKGQLYEAGEFLQVQEYTHVIRWADAIAKRPAVQRGRKVNRTWGGADNQLPERHDASDFDRKP
;
A
#
# COMPACT_ATOMS: atom_id res chain seq x y z
N MET A 1 -18.45 -10.87 35.94
CA MET A 1 -19.39 -11.63 35.13
C MET A 1 -19.52 -10.88 33.84
N SER A 2 -18.89 -11.33 32.78
CA SER A 2 -19.05 -10.75 31.45
C SER A 2 -20.43 -11.16 30.96
N ASP A 3 -21.27 -10.17 30.74
CA ASP A 3 -22.59 -10.38 30.10
C ASP A 3 -22.31 -10.75 28.64
N ASP A 4 -22.15 -12.04 28.39
CA ASP A 4 -21.87 -12.65 27.09
C ASP A 4 -23.19 -12.70 26.30
N THR A 5 -23.80 -11.53 26.10
CA THR A 5 -24.96 -11.43 25.22
C THR A 5 -24.49 -11.70 23.80
N GLN A 6 -24.71 -12.94 23.35
CA GLN A 6 -24.40 -13.39 22.00
C GLN A 6 -25.04 -12.43 21.00
N TYR A 7 -24.22 -11.73 20.20
CA TYR A 7 -24.70 -10.88 19.12
C TYR A 7 -25.53 -11.66 18.13
N LEU A 8 -26.79 -11.26 17.95
CA LEU A 8 -27.69 -11.80 16.93
C LEU A 8 -27.74 -10.81 15.75
N PRO A 9 -27.21 -11.19 14.57
CA PRO A 9 -27.27 -10.31 13.42
C PRO A 9 -28.71 -10.02 12.99
N PRO A 10 -29.04 -8.76 12.65
CA PRO A 10 -30.37 -8.41 12.15
C PRO A 10 -30.63 -9.06 10.78
N LYS A 11 -31.91 -9.19 10.39
CA LYS A 11 -32.28 -9.70 9.05
C LYS A 11 -31.76 -8.81 7.91
N VAL A 12 -31.73 -7.49 8.17
CA VAL A 12 -31.23 -6.48 7.23
C VAL A 12 -30.24 -5.61 7.98
N TRP A 13 -29.02 -5.56 7.47
CA TRP A 13 -27.99 -4.71 8.04
C TRP A 13 -28.25 -3.23 7.68
N THR A 14 -28.12 -2.35 8.66
CA THR A 14 -28.19 -0.91 8.48
C THR A 14 -26.85 -0.28 8.87
N TRP A 15 -26.42 0.73 8.09
CA TRP A 15 -25.17 1.42 8.37
C TRP A 15 -25.31 2.35 9.57
N ASP A 16 -24.42 2.15 10.54
CA ASP A 16 -24.16 3.09 11.62
C ASP A 16 -22.79 3.75 11.36
N LYS A 17 -22.78 5.10 11.31
CA LYS A 17 -21.55 5.88 11.12
C LYS A 17 -20.50 5.65 12.21
N ALA A 18 -20.89 5.28 13.41
CA ALA A 18 -20.00 4.95 14.52
C ALA A 18 -19.39 3.54 14.40
N SER A 19 -19.97 2.67 13.57
CA SER A 19 -19.47 1.31 13.36
C SER A 19 -18.17 1.34 12.58
N GLY A 20 -17.11 0.68 13.11
CA GLY A 20 -15.76 0.65 12.51
C GLY A 20 -14.70 1.37 13.35
N GLY A 21 -15.04 1.91 14.52
CA GLY A 21 -14.11 2.51 15.48
C GLY A 21 -13.41 3.75 14.92
N LYS A 22 -12.14 3.92 15.28
CA LYS A 22 -11.31 5.11 14.94
C LYS A 22 -11.34 5.49 13.45
N PHE A 23 -11.51 4.51 12.55
CA PHE A 23 -11.48 4.71 11.11
C PHE A 23 -12.85 4.51 10.44
N ALA A 24 -13.96 4.59 11.19
CA ALA A 24 -15.31 4.44 10.65
C ALA A 24 -15.59 5.41 9.49
N HIS A 25 -15.11 6.65 9.61
CA HIS A 25 -15.38 7.75 8.67
C HIS A 25 -14.62 7.65 7.33
N ILE A 26 -13.57 6.83 7.24
CA ILE A 26 -12.83 6.64 5.97
C ILE A 26 -13.49 5.63 5.02
N ASN A 27 -14.57 5.00 5.46
CA ASN A 27 -15.36 4.03 4.70
C ASN A 27 -16.85 4.35 4.77
N ARG A 28 -17.57 3.93 3.75
CA ARG A 28 -19.04 4.06 3.70
C ARG A 28 -19.62 3.00 2.77
N PRO A 29 -20.88 2.59 2.94
CA PRO A 29 -21.49 1.53 2.12
C PRO A 29 -21.97 1.99 0.75
N ILE A 30 -21.79 3.27 0.41
CA ILE A 30 -22.29 3.89 -0.83
C ILE A 30 -21.10 4.48 -1.58
N ALA A 31 -20.95 4.16 -2.86
CA ALA A 31 -19.96 4.75 -3.75
C ALA A 31 -20.34 6.17 -4.23
N GLY A 32 -19.42 6.82 -4.93
CA GLY A 32 -19.61 8.16 -5.54
C GLY A 32 -19.08 9.30 -4.66
N ALA A 33 -19.06 10.52 -5.20
CA ALA A 33 -18.59 11.70 -4.50
C ALA A 33 -19.57 12.16 -3.38
N THR A 34 -19.01 12.76 -2.33
CA THR A 34 -19.82 13.40 -1.26
C THR A 34 -19.81 14.91 -1.36
N HIS A 35 -18.84 15.48 -2.07
CA HIS A 35 -18.65 16.91 -2.21
C HIS A 35 -17.84 17.22 -3.47
N ASP A 36 -18.00 18.42 -3.98
CA ASP A 36 -17.19 18.90 -5.08
C ASP A 36 -15.84 19.35 -4.57
N LYS A 37 -14.79 18.80 -5.16
CA LYS A 37 -13.41 19.14 -4.85
C LYS A 37 -12.54 18.88 -6.06
N ALA A 38 -11.95 19.96 -6.61
CA ALA A 38 -10.94 19.88 -7.64
C ALA A 38 -9.63 19.31 -7.06
N LEU A 39 -8.96 18.48 -7.85
CA LEU A 39 -7.62 18.01 -7.55
C LEU A 39 -6.56 18.96 -8.10
N PRO A 40 -5.47 19.22 -7.36
CA PRO A 40 -4.34 19.97 -7.89
C PRO A 40 -3.67 19.21 -9.03
N VAL A 41 -3.08 19.96 -9.96
CA VAL A 41 -2.32 19.42 -11.09
C VAL A 41 -1.00 20.18 -11.17
N GLY A 42 0.10 19.45 -11.16
CA GLY A 42 1.44 20.00 -11.22
C GLY A 42 2.04 20.01 -12.64
N LYS A 43 3.36 20.13 -12.69
CA LYS A 43 4.12 20.30 -13.93
C LYS A 43 4.39 18.98 -14.68
N HIS A 44 4.40 17.86 -13.96
CA HIS A 44 4.74 16.56 -14.55
C HIS A 44 3.53 15.87 -15.17
N PRO A 45 3.72 15.01 -16.18
CA PRO A 45 2.61 14.24 -16.74
C PRO A 45 1.98 13.25 -15.76
N LEU A 46 2.80 12.63 -14.90
CA LEU A 46 2.32 11.67 -13.91
C LEU A 46 1.85 12.41 -12.66
N GLN A 47 0.55 12.37 -12.41
CA GLN A 47 -0.09 12.98 -11.23
C GLN A 47 -0.53 11.86 -10.28
N LEU A 48 0.18 11.71 -9.17
CA LEU A 48 -0.11 10.73 -8.14
C LEU A 48 -0.87 11.38 -6.99
N TYR A 49 -2.03 10.84 -6.64
CA TYR A 49 -2.85 11.24 -5.50
C TYR A 49 -2.81 10.15 -4.46
N SER A 50 -2.11 10.38 -3.35
CA SER A 50 -1.74 9.29 -2.45
C SER A 50 -1.59 9.74 -0.99
N LEU A 51 -1.29 8.77 -0.14
CA LEU A 51 -0.90 8.92 1.26
C LEU A 51 0.18 7.87 1.55
N GLY A 52 1.16 8.16 2.40
CA GLY A 52 2.31 7.30 2.73
C GLY A 52 1.95 6.02 3.51
N THR A 53 0.78 5.44 3.23
CA THR A 53 0.38 4.10 3.70
C THR A 53 1.16 3.03 2.93
N PRO A 54 1.16 1.77 3.38
CA PRO A 54 1.82 0.70 2.64
C PRO A 54 1.41 0.62 1.17
N ASN A 55 0.15 0.90 0.82
CA ASN A 55 -0.30 0.90 -0.58
C ASN A 55 0.23 2.10 -1.38
N GLY A 56 0.31 3.28 -0.78
CA GLY A 56 0.91 4.46 -1.42
C GLY A 56 2.41 4.28 -1.66
N ILE A 57 3.11 3.72 -0.66
CA ILE A 57 4.56 3.45 -0.72
C ILE A 57 4.92 2.54 -1.92
N LYS A 58 4.08 1.58 -2.30
CA LYS A 58 4.31 0.74 -3.50
C LYS A 58 4.59 1.61 -4.73
N VAL A 59 3.72 2.59 -4.96
CA VAL A 59 3.76 3.43 -6.17
C VAL A 59 4.89 4.45 -6.10
N THR A 60 5.11 5.09 -4.96
CA THR A 60 6.20 6.06 -4.80
C THR A 60 7.58 5.40 -4.88
N VAL A 61 7.73 4.17 -4.35
CA VAL A 61 8.94 3.37 -4.53
C VAL A 61 9.14 3.02 -6.00
N MET A 62 8.11 2.56 -6.71
CA MET A 62 8.22 2.24 -8.14
C MET A 62 8.67 3.45 -8.97
N LEU A 63 8.10 4.63 -8.73
CA LEU A 63 8.46 5.86 -9.44
C LEU A 63 9.91 6.27 -9.15
N GLU A 64 10.35 6.22 -7.90
CA GLU A 64 11.73 6.53 -7.53
C GLU A 64 12.74 5.49 -8.07
N GLU A 65 12.36 4.21 -8.17
CA GLU A 65 13.18 3.17 -8.81
C GLU A 65 13.30 3.40 -10.32
N LEU A 66 12.22 3.80 -11.00
CA LEU A 66 12.25 4.17 -12.41
C LEU A 66 13.17 5.37 -12.67
N LEU A 67 13.10 6.40 -11.83
CA LEU A 67 14.00 7.56 -11.91
C LEU A 67 15.46 7.15 -11.66
N ALA A 68 15.71 6.25 -10.71
CA ALA A 68 17.05 5.72 -10.45
C ALA A 68 17.64 4.91 -11.62
N LEU A 69 16.78 4.30 -12.45
CA LEU A 69 17.17 3.66 -13.72
C LEU A 69 17.39 4.65 -14.87
N GLY A 70 17.13 5.95 -14.66
CA GLY A 70 17.30 6.99 -15.69
C GLY A 70 16.08 7.25 -16.55
N HIS A 71 14.91 6.73 -16.20
CA HIS A 71 13.65 7.03 -16.89
C HIS A 71 13.13 8.41 -16.52
N SER A 72 13.63 9.47 -17.15
CA SER A 72 13.20 10.86 -16.89
C SER A 72 11.70 11.10 -17.11
N GLY A 73 11.05 10.33 -17.99
CA GLY A 73 9.60 10.35 -18.18
C GLY A 73 8.78 9.83 -16.98
N ALA A 74 9.44 9.26 -15.96
CA ALA A 74 8.81 8.84 -14.71
C ALA A 74 8.75 9.95 -13.65
N GLU A 75 9.20 11.19 -13.97
CA GLU A 75 9.00 12.33 -13.08
C GLU A 75 7.51 12.57 -12.80
N TYR A 76 7.19 12.89 -11.56
CA TYR A 76 5.82 12.89 -11.08
C TYR A 76 5.57 13.99 -10.04
N ASP A 77 4.33 14.43 -9.97
CA ASP A 77 3.80 15.18 -8.85
C ASP A 77 3.04 14.23 -7.91
N ALA A 78 3.39 14.22 -6.64
CA ALA A 78 2.72 13.44 -5.61
C ALA A 78 1.96 14.34 -4.65
N TRP A 79 0.64 14.34 -4.77
CA TRP A 79 -0.29 15.12 -3.98
C TRP A 79 -0.78 14.34 -2.77
N LEU A 80 -0.76 14.97 -1.61
CA LEU A 80 -1.26 14.37 -0.38
C LEU A 80 -2.78 14.32 -0.38
N ILE A 81 -3.35 13.16 -0.16
CA ILE A 81 -4.78 12.96 0.07
C ILE A 81 -5.01 12.61 1.54
N ASN A 82 -5.53 13.58 2.29
CA ASN A 82 -5.89 13.36 3.70
C ASN A 82 -7.19 12.56 3.82
N ILE A 83 -7.06 11.25 3.99
CA ILE A 83 -8.23 10.36 4.12
C ILE A 83 -9.01 10.58 5.42
N GLN A 84 -8.40 11.18 6.45
CA GLN A 84 -9.06 11.51 7.69
C GLN A 84 -10.06 12.66 7.52
N GLU A 85 -9.82 13.53 6.54
CA GLU A 85 -10.73 14.62 6.15
C GLU A 85 -11.72 14.21 5.04
N GLY A 86 -11.68 12.96 4.60
CA GLY A 86 -12.57 12.47 3.55
C GLY A 86 -12.25 12.97 2.15
N GLN A 87 -11.03 13.45 1.90
CA GLN A 87 -10.62 13.99 0.60
C GLN A 87 -10.73 12.97 -0.55
N GLN A 88 -10.62 11.67 -0.24
CA GLN A 88 -10.85 10.58 -1.20
C GLN A 88 -12.28 10.48 -1.73
N PHE A 89 -13.22 11.22 -1.13
CA PHE A 89 -14.62 11.30 -1.56
C PHE A 89 -14.94 12.58 -2.34
N GLY A 90 -13.94 13.39 -2.68
CA GLY A 90 -14.11 14.55 -3.56
C GLY A 90 -14.40 14.15 -5.00
N SER A 91 -15.14 14.99 -5.74
CA SER A 91 -15.60 14.69 -7.11
C SER A 91 -14.49 14.27 -8.06
N ASP A 92 -13.37 15.02 -8.12
CA ASP A 92 -12.29 14.73 -9.05
C ASP A 92 -11.50 13.47 -8.66
N PHE A 93 -11.32 13.22 -7.34
CA PHE A 93 -10.68 11.97 -6.91
C PHE A 93 -11.53 10.75 -7.28
N VAL A 94 -12.85 10.83 -7.07
CA VAL A 94 -13.78 9.76 -7.42
C VAL A 94 -13.83 9.54 -8.94
N ALA A 95 -13.67 10.59 -9.75
CA ALA A 95 -13.58 10.47 -11.21
C ALA A 95 -12.35 9.66 -11.64
N ILE A 96 -11.22 9.77 -10.93
CA ILE A 96 -10.04 8.95 -11.17
C ILE A 96 -10.22 7.55 -10.58
N ASN A 97 -10.63 7.46 -9.32
CA ASN A 97 -10.82 6.19 -8.61
C ASN A 97 -12.23 6.05 -8.03
N PRO A 98 -13.15 5.34 -8.71
CA PRO A 98 -14.52 5.14 -8.24
C PRO A 98 -14.60 4.35 -6.93
N ASN A 99 -13.53 3.63 -6.54
CA ASN A 99 -13.43 2.93 -5.26
C ASN A 99 -13.10 3.86 -4.08
N SER A 100 -12.77 5.14 -4.34
CA SER A 100 -12.44 6.13 -3.31
C SER A 100 -11.34 5.67 -2.35
N LYS A 101 -10.28 5.06 -2.87
CA LYS A 101 -9.10 4.60 -2.12
C LYS A 101 -7.80 5.13 -2.73
N ILE A 102 -6.86 5.50 -1.88
CA ILE A 102 -5.49 5.83 -2.30
C ILE A 102 -4.66 4.55 -2.48
N PRO A 103 -3.67 4.55 -3.35
CA PRO A 103 -3.31 5.58 -4.34
C PRO A 103 -4.18 5.58 -5.59
N ALA A 104 -4.16 6.71 -6.31
CA ALA A 104 -4.71 6.86 -7.66
C ALA A 104 -3.72 7.64 -8.54
N LEU A 105 -3.59 7.25 -9.80
CA LEU A 105 -2.67 7.88 -10.76
C LEU A 105 -3.46 8.41 -11.95
N LEU A 106 -3.13 9.63 -12.38
CA LEU A 106 -3.57 10.19 -13.66
C LEU A 106 -2.34 10.46 -14.52
N ASP A 107 -2.18 9.73 -15.60
CA ASP A 107 -1.11 9.95 -16.59
C ASP A 107 -1.61 10.84 -17.72
N ARG A 108 -0.98 11.98 -17.89
CA ARG A 108 -1.29 13.01 -18.87
C ARG A 108 -0.24 13.10 -19.99
N SER A 109 0.63 12.11 -20.12
CA SER A 109 1.71 12.11 -21.13
C SER A 109 1.24 11.80 -22.55
N GLY A 110 0.05 11.23 -22.71
CA GLY A 110 -0.55 10.94 -24.01
C GLY A 110 -1.53 12.02 -24.48
N PRO A 111 -2.13 11.87 -25.66
CA PRO A 111 -3.17 12.77 -26.18
C PRO A 111 -4.42 12.80 -25.30
N GLU A 112 -4.75 11.66 -24.68
CA GLU A 112 -5.84 11.54 -23.72
C GLU A 112 -5.29 11.05 -22.38
N PRO A 113 -5.74 11.66 -21.25
CA PRO A 113 -5.32 11.22 -19.95
C PRO A 113 -5.76 9.79 -19.62
N VAL A 114 -4.84 9.01 -19.03
CA VAL A 114 -5.13 7.65 -18.57
C VAL A 114 -5.25 7.64 -17.06
N ARG A 115 -6.42 7.32 -16.53
CA ARG A 115 -6.62 7.10 -15.11
C ARG A 115 -6.28 5.66 -14.74
N VAL A 116 -5.53 5.48 -13.65
CA VAL A 116 -5.19 4.15 -13.14
C VAL A 116 -5.44 4.12 -11.64
N PHE A 117 -6.21 3.17 -11.16
CA PHE A 117 -6.46 2.93 -9.75
C PHE A 117 -6.18 1.46 -9.41
N GLU A 118 -6.13 1.10 -8.13
CA GLU A 118 -5.52 -0.07 -7.53
C GLU A 118 -3.98 -0.05 -7.61
N SER A 119 -3.33 -0.16 -6.45
CA SER A 119 -1.88 -0.02 -6.37
C SER A 119 -1.11 -0.99 -7.27
N ALA A 120 -1.58 -2.25 -7.38
CA ALA A 120 -0.96 -3.23 -8.27
C ALA A 120 -1.18 -2.91 -9.76
N ALA A 121 -2.35 -2.38 -10.13
CA ALA A 121 -2.62 -1.95 -11.50
C ALA A 121 -1.74 -0.76 -11.90
N ILE A 122 -1.52 0.18 -10.97
CA ILE A 122 -0.60 1.31 -11.19
C ILE A 122 0.83 0.79 -11.40
N MET A 123 1.30 -0.15 -10.59
CA MET A 123 2.63 -0.73 -10.73
C MET A 123 2.79 -1.49 -12.05
N TRP A 124 1.81 -2.29 -12.41
CA TRP A 124 1.79 -2.98 -13.70
C TRP A 124 1.78 -2.00 -14.87
N TYR A 125 0.97 -0.95 -14.82
CA TYR A 125 0.91 0.11 -15.82
C TYR A 125 2.28 0.77 -16.02
N LEU A 126 2.92 1.18 -14.93
CA LEU A 126 4.24 1.82 -14.96
C LEU A 126 5.33 0.85 -15.46
N ALA A 127 5.29 -0.43 -15.04
CA ALA A 127 6.23 -1.44 -15.53
C ALA A 127 6.12 -1.65 -17.04
N LYS A 128 4.90 -1.67 -17.59
CA LYS A 128 4.66 -1.77 -19.03
C LYS A 128 5.04 -0.49 -19.78
N LYS A 129 4.71 0.67 -19.23
CA LYS A 129 5.02 1.97 -19.83
C LYS A 129 6.52 2.20 -19.99
N PHE A 130 7.32 1.80 -18.99
CA PHE A 130 8.76 2.02 -18.95
C PHE A 130 9.59 0.76 -19.25
N ASP A 131 8.95 -0.35 -19.56
CA ASP A 131 9.60 -1.65 -19.82
C ASP A 131 10.63 -2.03 -18.73
N ALA A 132 10.24 -1.88 -17.47
CA ALA A 132 11.11 -2.07 -16.30
C ALA A 132 10.43 -2.83 -15.16
N PHE A 133 11.23 -3.53 -14.34
CA PHE A 133 10.80 -4.25 -13.14
C PHE A 133 9.78 -5.37 -13.36
N MET A 134 9.65 -5.85 -14.59
CA MET A 134 8.87 -7.02 -14.95
C MET A 134 9.70 -7.92 -15.84
N PRO A 135 9.86 -9.20 -15.52
CA PRO A 135 10.62 -10.14 -16.36
C PRO A 135 10.06 -10.19 -17.79
N LYS A 136 10.95 -10.38 -18.77
CA LYS A 136 10.54 -10.56 -20.18
C LYS A 136 10.25 -12.02 -20.51
N ASP A 137 10.91 -12.93 -19.82
CA ASP A 137 10.58 -14.36 -19.91
C ASP A 137 9.17 -14.62 -19.38
N PHE A 138 8.39 -15.37 -20.14
CA PHE A 138 6.96 -15.58 -19.86
C PHE A 138 6.73 -16.33 -18.54
N VAL A 139 7.60 -17.28 -18.20
CA VAL A 139 7.46 -18.07 -16.95
C VAL A 139 7.73 -17.19 -15.74
N LEU A 140 8.83 -16.43 -15.77
CA LEU A 140 9.18 -15.49 -14.70
C LEU A 140 8.17 -14.32 -14.62
N GLN A 141 7.64 -13.87 -15.76
CA GLN A 141 6.57 -12.87 -15.77
C GLN A 141 5.30 -13.42 -15.09
N THR A 142 4.95 -14.68 -15.36
CA THR A 142 3.80 -15.33 -14.73
C THR A 142 4.00 -15.47 -13.22
N GLU A 143 5.22 -15.85 -12.77
CA GLU A 143 5.56 -15.89 -11.36
C GLU A 143 5.43 -14.51 -10.70
N CYS A 144 5.99 -13.48 -11.33
CA CYS A 144 5.88 -12.09 -10.87
C CYS A 144 4.41 -11.65 -10.70
N MET A 145 3.57 -11.93 -11.70
CA MET A 145 2.15 -11.61 -11.65
C MET A 145 1.39 -12.43 -10.60
N SER A 146 1.75 -13.69 -10.41
CA SER A 146 1.14 -14.53 -9.37
C SER A 146 1.37 -13.94 -7.97
N TRP A 147 2.59 -13.50 -7.67
CA TRP A 147 2.91 -12.83 -6.42
C TRP A 147 2.26 -11.45 -6.29
N LEU A 148 2.14 -10.71 -7.38
CA LEU A 148 1.43 -9.44 -7.39
C LEU A 148 -0.05 -9.62 -7.03
N PHE A 149 -0.74 -10.60 -7.63
CA PHE A 149 -2.14 -10.91 -7.34
C PHE A 149 -2.31 -11.58 -5.96
N TRP A 150 -1.35 -12.42 -5.56
CA TRP A 150 -1.34 -12.97 -4.20
C TRP A 150 -1.35 -11.86 -3.15
N GLN A 151 -0.54 -10.84 -3.34
CA GLN A 151 -0.50 -9.70 -2.42
C GLN A 151 -1.84 -8.97 -2.37
N MET A 152 -2.47 -8.71 -3.50
CA MET A 152 -3.76 -8.02 -3.55
C MET A 152 -4.88 -8.82 -2.88
N GLY A 153 -4.87 -10.14 -3.04
CA GLY A 153 -5.86 -11.02 -2.41
C GLY A 153 -5.59 -11.33 -0.94
N SER A 154 -4.33 -11.29 -0.50
CA SER A 154 -3.91 -11.71 0.85
C SER A 154 -3.82 -10.55 1.84
N THR A 155 -3.35 -9.38 1.41
CA THR A 155 -3.17 -8.22 2.29
C THR A 155 -4.43 -7.73 3.00
N PRO A 156 -5.66 -7.85 2.45
CA PRO A 156 -6.87 -7.51 3.20
C PRO A 156 -7.01 -8.28 4.51
N PHE A 157 -6.51 -9.51 4.59
CA PHE A 157 -6.50 -10.27 5.86
C PHE A 157 -5.51 -9.69 6.88
N LEU A 158 -4.35 -9.19 6.41
CA LEU A 158 -3.38 -8.51 7.26
C LEU A 158 -3.88 -7.11 7.67
N GLY A 159 -4.28 -6.27 6.72
CA GLY A 159 -4.64 -4.89 6.97
C GLY A 159 -6.05 -4.73 7.54
N GLY A 160 -7.06 -5.19 6.80
CA GLY A 160 -8.49 -5.06 7.15
C GLY A 160 -8.95 -6.09 8.19
N GLY A 161 -8.32 -7.24 8.22
CA GLY A 161 -8.58 -8.29 9.21
C GLY A 161 -7.77 -8.10 10.47
N PHE A 162 -6.54 -8.64 10.50
CA PHE A 162 -5.69 -8.63 11.69
C PHE A 162 -5.44 -7.23 12.23
N GLY A 163 -4.96 -6.31 11.39
CA GLY A 163 -4.64 -4.95 11.83
C GLY A 163 -5.85 -4.21 12.40
N HIS A 164 -7.04 -4.40 11.81
CA HIS A 164 -8.26 -3.81 12.35
C HIS A 164 -8.57 -4.34 13.75
N PHE A 165 -8.70 -5.65 13.90
CA PHE A 165 -9.15 -6.25 15.18
C PHE A 165 -8.06 -6.20 16.26
N TYR A 166 -6.79 -6.37 15.90
CA TYR A 166 -5.69 -6.33 16.84
C TYR A 166 -5.34 -4.91 17.30
N ALA A 167 -5.28 -3.92 16.39
CA ALA A 167 -4.78 -2.58 16.70
C ALA A 167 -5.89 -1.52 16.79
N TYR A 168 -6.90 -1.54 15.94
CA TYR A 168 -7.79 -0.40 15.72
C TYR A 168 -9.21 -0.58 16.26
N ALA A 169 -9.70 -1.80 16.41
CA ALA A 169 -11.03 -2.04 16.95
C ALA A 169 -11.17 -1.44 18.36
N PRO A 170 -12.33 -0.86 18.70
CA PRO A 170 -12.56 -0.20 19.98
C PRO A 170 -12.52 -1.17 21.16
N SER A 171 -12.76 -2.45 20.92
CA SER A 171 -12.65 -3.54 21.90
C SER A 171 -11.83 -4.69 21.33
N LYS A 172 -11.12 -5.40 22.21
CA LYS A 172 -10.38 -6.60 21.84
C LYS A 172 -11.32 -7.80 21.87
N MET A 173 -11.41 -8.49 20.74
CA MET A 173 -12.24 -9.69 20.58
C MET A 173 -11.32 -10.86 20.22
N GLU A 174 -11.31 -11.90 21.07
CA GLU A 174 -10.42 -13.04 20.93
C GLU A 174 -10.60 -13.74 19.56
N TYR A 175 -11.84 -14.08 19.21
CA TYR A 175 -12.12 -14.87 18.02
C TYR A 175 -11.59 -14.25 16.71
N PRO A 176 -11.92 -13.01 16.33
CA PRO A 176 -11.40 -12.42 15.10
C PRO A 176 -9.89 -12.17 15.16
N ILE A 177 -9.31 -11.82 16.33
CA ILE A 177 -7.87 -11.66 16.48
C ILE A 177 -7.16 -12.98 16.18
N ASN A 178 -7.57 -14.09 16.81
CA ASN A 178 -6.97 -15.40 16.60
C ASN A 178 -7.17 -15.91 15.18
N ARG A 179 -8.37 -15.71 14.61
CA ARG A 179 -8.69 -16.13 13.24
C ARG A 179 -7.76 -15.44 12.21
N PHE A 180 -7.55 -14.13 12.35
CA PHE A 180 -6.71 -13.38 11.44
C PHE A 180 -5.21 -13.52 11.75
N ALA A 181 -4.82 -13.68 13.01
CA ALA A 181 -3.43 -13.98 13.38
C ALA A 181 -2.94 -15.29 12.73
N MET A 182 -3.76 -16.34 12.78
CA MET A 182 -3.46 -17.62 12.11
C MET A 182 -3.25 -17.42 10.61
N GLU A 183 -4.11 -16.64 9.94
CA GLU A 183 -4.00 -16.40 8.51
C GLU A 183 -2.74 -15.56 8.17
N VAL A 184 -2.43 -14.54 8.96
CA VAL A 184 -1.22 -13.73 8.78
C VAL A 184 0.05 -14.56 8.97
N LYS A 185 0.10 -15.41 10.01
CA LYS A 185 1.25 -16.32 10.21
C LYS A 185 1.39 -17.30 9.05
N ARG A 186 0.28 -17.85 8.51
CA ARG A 186 0.32 -18.69 7.31
C ARG A 186 0.90 -17.96 6.09
N GLN A 187 0.51 -16.70 5.89
CA GLN A 187 1.02 -15.89 4.79
C GLN A 187 2.53 -15.60 4.95
N MET A 188 2.96 -15.31 6.17
CA MET A 188 4.38 -15.11 6.49
C MET A 188 5.20 -16.38 6.26
N ASP A 189 4.69 -17.54 6.65
CA ASP A 189 5.33 -18.85 6.44
C ASP A 189 5.45 -19.18 4.94
N VAL A 190 4.44 -18.86 4.13
CA VAL A 190 4.50 -19.02 2.67
C VAL A 190 5.62 -18.16 2.08
N LEU A 191 5.73 -16.89 2.49
CA LEU A 191 6.78 -16.01 2.02
C LEU A 191 8.17 -16.46 2.48
N ASP A 192 8.30 -16.86 3.74
CA ASP A 192 9.58 -17.26 4.30
C ASP A 192 10.15 -18.50 3.61
N LYS A 193 9.32 -19.51 3.40
CA LYS A 193 9.69 -20.72 2.66
C LYS A 193 10.05 -20.44 1.20
N HIS A 194 9.30 -19.58 0.55
CA HIS A 194 9.59 -19.21 -0.83
C HIS A 194 10.90 -18.46 -0.96
N LEU A 195 11.17 -17.51 -0.06
CA LEU A 195 12.38 -16.70 -0.04
C LEU A 195 13.61 -17.44 0.51
N ALA A 196 13.48 -18.65 1.07
CA ALA A 196 14.59 -19.46 1.50
C ALA A 196 15.55 -19.83 0.34
N GLU A 197 15.00 -20.02 -0.86
CA GLU A 197 15.72 -20.48 -2.04
C GLU A 197 15.95 -19.37 -3.08
N ARG A 198 15.43 -18.15 -2.84
CA ARG A 198 15.44 -17.07 -3.82
C ARG A 198 15.77 -15.72 -3.17
N PRO A 199 16.51 -14.85 -3.87
CA PRO A 199 16.74 -13.49 -3.38
C PRO A 199 15.48 -12.62 -3.43
N TYR A 200 14.62 -12.78 -4.46
CA TYR A 200 13.39 -12.03 -4.69
C TYR A 200 12.22 -12.94 -5.09
N LEU A 201 11.01 -12.40 -5.08
CA LEU A 201 9.78 -13.18 -5.27
C LEU A 201 9.66 -13.83 -6.65
N ALA A 202 10.09 -13.15 -7.71
CA ALA A 202 10.06 -13.71 -9.06
C ALA A 202 11.37 -14.37 -9.49
N GLY A 203 12.32 -14.60 -8.58
CA GLY A 203 13.61 -15.22 -8.86
C GLY A 203 14.80 -14.35 -8.49
N GLU A 204 15.72 -14.13 -9.42
CA GLU A 204 16.98 -13.41 -9.17
C GLU A 204 16.84 -11.88 -9.19
N GLU A 205 15.82 -11.38 -9.84
CA GLU A 205 15.66 -9.96 -10.09
C GLU A 205 14.57 -9.32 -9.20
N TYR A 206 14.85 -8.09 -8.75
CA TYR A 206 13.89 -7.24 -8.05
C TYR A 206 12.79 -6.76 -9.00
N THR A 207 11.55 -7.04 -8.67
CA THR A 207 10.38 -6.81 -9.54
C THR A 207 9.26 -6.04 -8.85
N ILE A 208 8.20 -5.72 -9.61
CA ILE A 208 6.96 -5.14 -9.05
C ILE A 208 6.30 -6.06 -8.02
N ALA A 209 6.53 -7.37 -8.05
CA ALA A 209 6.06 -8.29 -7.00
C ALA A 209 6.66 -7.93 -5.64
N ASP A 210 7.99 -7.75 -5.60
CA ASP A 210 8.71 -7.37 -4.39
C ASP A 210 8.28 -5.99 -3.90
N MET A 211 8.18 -5.01 -4.80
CA MET A 211 7.72 -3.65 -4.48
C MET A 211 6.30 -3.66 -3.90
N SER A 212 5.45 -4.58 -4.36
CA SER A 212 4.07 -4.69 -3.89
C SER A 212 3.96 -5.33 -2.50
N VAL A 213 4.73 -6.40 -2.27
CA VAL A 213 4.69 -7.19 -1.02
C VAL A 213 5.45 -6.49 0.12
N TRP A 214 6.57 -5.85 -0.19
CA TRP A 214 7.49 -5.30 0.80
C TRP A 214 6.88 -4.27 1.78
N PRO A 215 6.06 -3.28 1.36
CA PRO A 215 5.54 -2.29 2.28
C PRO A 215 4.61 -2.86 3.37
N TRP A 216 4.04 -4.02 3.12
CA TRP A 216 3.19 -4.74 4.07
C TRP A 216 3.96 -5.80 4.85
N TYR A 217 4.43 -6.83 4.18
CA TYR A 217 5.01 -8.01 4.83
C TYR A 217 6.46 -7.77 5.30
N GLY A 218 7.23 -6.97 4.57
CA GLY A 218 8.54 -6.52 5.02
C GLY A 218 8.45 -5.63 6.26
N ALA A 219 7.51 -4.69 6.28
CA ALA A 219 7.28 -3.85 7.45
C ALA A 219 6.77 -4.66 8.65
N LEU A 220 5.89 -5.66 8.43
CA LEU A 220 5.45 -6.57 9.48
C LEU A 220 6.62 -7.39 10.06
N ALA A 221 7.45 -8.00 9.21
CA ALA A 221 8.62 -8.78 9.61
C ALA A 221 9.63 -7.97 10.43
N LYS A 222 9.67 -6.65 10.20
CA LYS A 222 10.51 -5.71 10.96
C LYS A 222 9.81 -5.15 12.22
N GLY A 223 8.62 -5.67 12.60
CA GLY A 223 7.86 -5.20 13.76
C GLY A 223 7.28 -3.78 13.62
N GLN A 224 7.24 -3.22 12.41
CA GLN A 224 6.84 -1.82 12.17
C GLN A 224 5.34 -1.63 11.96
N LEU A 225 4.56 -2.71 11.93
CA LEU A 225 3.10 -2.66 11.80
C LEU A 225 2.41 -3.15 13.07
N TYR A 226 1.45 -2.35 13.55
CA TYR A 226 0.51 -2.71 14.63
C TYR A 226 1.14 -3.02 15.99
N GLU A 227 2.45 -2.81 16.17
CA GLU A 227 3.21 -3.26 17.36
C GLU A 227 3.05 -4.78 17.62
N ALA A 228 2.84 -5.55 16.54
CA ALA A 228 2.48 -6.96 16.63
C ALA A 228 3.70 -7.90 16.47
N GLY A 229 4.91 -7.37 16.48
CA GLY A 229 6.13 -8.16 16.22
C GLY A 229 6.30 -9.33 17.19
N GLU A 230 6.15 -9.10 18.47
CA GLU A 230 6.25 -10.14 19.49
C GLU A 230 5.04 -11.11 19.43
N PHE A 231 3.83 -10.57 19.33
CA PHE A 231 2.60 -11.36 19.26
C PHE A 231 2.60 -12.37 18.10
N LEU A 232 3.11 -11.96 16.93
CA LEU A 232 3.22 -12.81 15.75
C LEU A 232 4.55 -13.56 15.66
N GLN A 233 5.49 -13.33 16.57
CA GLN A 233 6.83 -13.94 16.58
C GLN A 233 7.56 -13.71 15.24
N VAL A 234 7.52 -12.47 14.73
CA VAL A 234 8.02 -12.16 13.37
C VAL A 234 9.51 -12.43 13.18
N GLN A 235 10.29 -12.49 14.25
CA GLN A 235 11.72 -12.83 14.24
C GLN A 235 12.01 -14.25 13.73
N GLU A 236 11.02 -15.13 13.67
CA GLU A 236 11.17 -16.49 13.15
C GLU A 236 11.25 -16.53 11.61
N TYR A 237 10.74 -15.50 10.91
CA TYR A 237 10.71 -15.41 9.46
C TYR A 237 12.01 -14.81 8.90
N THR A 238 13.12 -15.54 9.05
CA THR A 238 14.47 -15.03 8.79
C THR A 238 14.74 -14.70 7.31
N HIS A 239 14.12 -15.43 6.39
CA HIS A 239 14.25 -15.19 4.96
C HIS A 239 13.45 -13.95 4.51
N VAL A 240 12.26 -13.73 5.09
CA VAL A 240 11.50 -12.49 4.88
C VAL A 240 12.26 -11.29 5.43
N ILE A 241 12.89 -11.41 6.60
CA ILE A 241 13.71 -10.34 7.19
C ILE A 241 14.90 -10.01 6.29
N ARG A 242 15.66 -11.02 5.83
CA ARG A 242 16.78 -10.85 4.88
C ARG A 242 16.33 -10.08 3.63
N TRP A 243 15.24 -10.52 3.00
CA TRP A 243 14.66 -9.90 1.82
C TRP A 243 14.19 -8.45 2.11
N ALA A 244 13.51 -8.23 3.22
CA ALA A 244 13.04 -6.91 3.62
C ALA A 244 14.21 -5.94 3.85
N ASP A 245 15.30 -6.39 4.46
CA ASP A 245 16.50 -5.59 4.70
C ASP A 245 17.25 -5.27 3.41
N ALA A 246 17.30 -6.21 2.46
CA ALA A 246 17.93 -5.98 1.17
C ALA A 246 17.19 -4.88 0.38
N ILE A 247 15.87 -4.91 0.37
CA ILE A 247 15.03 -3.88 -0.28
C ILE A 247 15.15 -2.54 0.44
N ALA A 248 15.10 -2.52 1.78
CA ALA A 248 15.19 -1.28 2.56
C ALA A 248 16.48 -0.50 2.34
N LYS A 249 17.57 -1.16 1.93
CA LYS A 249 18.86 -0.52 1.63
C LYS A 249 18.90 0.20 0.30
N ARG A 250 17.96 -0.02 -0.60
CA ARG A 250 17.93 0.60 -1.92
C ARG A 250 17.68 2.11 -1.78
N PRO A 251 18.51 3.00 -2.38
CA PRO A 251 18.33 4.45 -2.24
C PRO A 251 16.96 4.96 -2.72
N ALA A 252 16.43 4.38 -3.81
CA ALA A 252 15.11 4.71 -4.34
C ALA A 252 13.99 4.34 -3.35
N VAL A 253 14.10 3.19 -2.69
CA VAL A 253 13.16 2.77 -1.64
C VAL A 253 13.21 3.74 -0.45
N GLN A 254 14.41 4.18 -0.05
CA GLN A 254 14.57 5.14 1.04
C GLN A 254 13.93 6.50 0.71
N ARG A 255 13.98 6.95 -0.55
CA ARG A 255 13.27 8.14 -1.01
C ARG A 255 11.76 7.90 -1.08
N GLY A 256 11.32 6.88 -1.84
CA GLY A 256 9.92 6.62 -2.10
C GLY A 256 9.07 6.42 -0.84
N ARG A 257 9.64 5.80 0.22
CA ARG A 257 8.93 5.59 1.49
C ARG A 257 8.63 6.86 2.28
N LYS A 258 9.26 8.00 1.96
CA LYS A 258 9.03 9.29 2.60
C LYS A 258 7.87 10.06 1.96
N VAL A 259 7.63 9.85 0.67
CA VAL A 259 6.65 10.61 -0.13
C VAL A 259 5.22 10.38 0.38
N ASN A 260 4.47 11.46 0.49
CA ASN A 260 3.12 11.53 1.04
C ASN A 260 3.00 11.02 2.49
N ARG A 261 4.09 11.04 3.21
CA ARG A 261 4.14 10.67 4.62
C ARG A 261 4.17 11.92 5.50
N THR A 262 3.27 11.97 6.48
CA THR A 262 3.07 13.09 7.41
C THR A 262 3.24 12.70 8.87
N TRP A 263 3.84 11.53 9.15
CA TRP A 263 4.05 11.00 10.50
C TRP A 263 5.43 10.35 10.64
N GLY A 264 5.85 10.19 11.91
CA GLY A 264 7.19 9.71 12.27
C GLY A 264 8.16 10.87 12.45
N GLY A 265 9.47 10.60 12.52
CA GLY A 265 10.49 11.64 12.61
C GLY A 265 10.52 12.51 11.33
N ALA A 266 10.88 13.78 11.47
CA ALA A 266 10.90 14.76 10.38
C ALA A 266 11.69 14.27 9.15
N ASP A 267 12.84 13.62 9.35
CA ASP A 267 13.68 13.09 8.26
C ASP A 267 13.01 11.95 7.45
N ASN A 268 11.88 11.42 7.93
CA ASN A 268 11.12 10.36 7.29
C ASN A 268 9.80 10.86 6.66
N GLN A 269 9.63 12.17 6.55
CA GLN A 269 8.43 12.80 6.02
C GLN A 269 8.74 13.60 4.75
N LEU A 270 7.88 13.51 3.77
CA LEU A 270 7.80 14.40 2.62
C LEU A 270 6.32 14.46 2.20
N PRO A 271 5.54 15.43 2.70
CA PRO A 271 4.10 15.48 2.48
C PRO A 271 3.72 15.48 0.99
N GLU A 272 4.44 16.24 0.19
CA GLU A 272 4.27 16.30 -1.27
C GLU A 272 5.64 16.30 -1.97
N ARG A 273 5.69 15.70 -3.15
CA ARG A 273 6.89 15.64 -3.99
C ARG A 273 6.57 16.15 -5.38
N HIS A 274 7.28 17.19 -5.83
CA HIS A 274 7.12 17.81 -7.15
C HIS A 274 8.44 17.92 -7.90
N ASP A 275 9.54 17.62 -7.21
CA ASP A 275 10.89 17.69 -7.79
C ASP A 275 11.85 16.81 -6.95
N ALA A 276 12.95 16.38 -7.57
CA ALA A 276 13.99 15.64 -6.86
C ALA A 276 14.60 16.45 -5.69
N SER A 277 14.66 17.78 -5.82
CA SER A 277 15.19 18.69 -4.78
C SER A 277 14.32 18.76 -3.52
N ASP A 278 13.07 18.26 -3.57
CA ASP A 278 12.20 18.22 -2.39
C ASP A 278 12.77 17.30 -1.30
N PHE A 279 13.57 16.29 -1.68
CA PHE A 279 14.26 15.42 -0.71
C PHE A 279 15.40 16.13 0.06
N ASP A 280 15.90 17.25 -0.45
CA ASP A 280 16.98 18.03 0.15
C ASP A 280 16.45 19.14 1.08
N ARG A 281 15.15 19.41 1.05
CA ARG A 281 14.52 20.39 1.93
C ARG A 281 14.54 19.88 3.36
N LYS A 282 15.13 20.66 4.27
CA LYS A 282 14.97 20.40 5.70
C LYS A 282 13.52 20.74 6.07
N PRO A 283 12.86 19.86 6.84
CA PRO A 283 11.51 20.10 7.33
C PRO A 283 11.41 21.33 8.23
#